data_bd3a23462f131c1ec2b7cc82abb9f81f
#
_entry.id   bd3a23462f131c1ec2b7cc82abb9f81f
#
_cell.length_a   1.000
_cell.length_b   1.000
_cell.length_c   1.000
_cell.angle_alpha   90.00
_cell.angle_beta   90.00
_cell.angle_gamma   90.00
#
_symmetry.space_group_name_H-M   'P 1'
#
loop_
_entity.id
_entity.type
_entity.pdbx_description
1 polymer ?
#
loop_
_entity_poly.entity_id
_entity_poly.type
_entity_poly.pdbx_seq_one_letter_code
_entity_poly.pdbx_strand_id
1 'polypeptide(L)'
;LPTIIKEYHRLESILTDNQYLACISAKIDHLQRIEYQYGSELYNRLLYKITDLLKNLKSHDFRSEDVFVVDMVELDTFVIFLSAPREHGTQLLDHLETIADRVRINLEQATFKIFYPYLKEFCRPSIGYSLVIKNPMINNLRLLIQLIRDSREMGKYLSHKRAFTAKYHLQKIIIENQIKTVFQPIVDMNTLEIIGHEAL
;
A
#
# COMPACT_ATOMS: atom_id res chain seq x y z
N LEU A 1 -7.84 -11.06 9.49
CA LEU A 1 -8.83 -10.70 8.47
C LEU A 1 -9.44 -11.95 7.84
N PRO A 2 -10.72 -11.93 7.42
CA PRO A 2 -11.34 -13.01 6.66
C PRO A 2 -10.76 -13.08 5.24
N THR A 3 -11.02 -14.20 4.55
CA THR A 3 -10.73 -14.35 3.13
C THR A 3 -11.94 -13.90 2.30
N ILE A 4 -11.73 -13.65 1.00
CA ILE A 4 -12.80 -13.25 0.08
C ILE A 4 -13.95 -14.27 0.02
N ILE A 5 -13.63 -15.57 0.12
CA ILE A 5 -14.65 -16.63 0.09
C ILE A 5 -15.61 -16.52 1.29
N LYS A 6 -15.07 -16.18 2.47
CA LYS A 6 -15.90 -16.00 3.68
C LYS A 6 -16.82 -14.79 3.59
N GLU A 7 -16.41 -13.76 2.87
CA GLU A 7 -17.19 -12.52 2.71
C GLU A 7 -17.97 -12.47 1.40
N TYR A 8 -17.94 -13.55 0.58
CA TYR A 8 -18.52 -13.54 -0.76
C TYR A 8 -19.96 -13.09 -0.80
N HIS A 9 -20.85 -13.68 0.03
CA HIS A 9 -22.28 -13.34 0.01
C HIS A 9 -22.54 -11.87 0.39
N ARG A 10 -21.74 -11.32 1.31
CA ARG A 10 -21.81 -9.92 1.68
C ARG A 10 -21.39 -9.02 0.52
N LEU A 11 -20.29 -9.34 -0.16
CA LEU A 11 -19.80 -8.60 -1.32
C LEU A 11 -20.76 -8.68 -2.50
N GLU A 12 -21.37 -9.85 -2.72
CA GLU A 12 -22.40 -10.05 -3.75
C GLU A 12 -23.65 -9.21 -3.48
N SER A 13 -24.12 -9.13 -2.24
CA SER A 13 -25.21 -8.24 -1.84
C SER A 13 -24.88 -6.78 -2.13
N ILE A 14 -23.70 -6.29 -1.68
CA ILE A 14 -23.25 -4.92 -1.90
C ILE A 14 -23.18 -4.59 -3.41
N LEU A 15 -22.61 -5.49 -4.23
CA LEU A 15 -22.55 -5.32 -5.68
C LEU A 15 -23.94 -5.28 -6.31
N THR A 16 -24.89 -6.08 -5.79
CA THR A 16 -26.24 -6.18 -6.31
C THR A 16 -27.06 -4.94 -5.94
N ASP A 17 -26.96 -4.49 -4.71
CA ASP A 17 -27.73 -3.37 -4.18
C ASP A 17 -27.27 -2.04 -4.77
N ASN A 18 -25.96 -1.84 -4.88
CA ASN A 18 -25.38 -0.60 -5.38
C ASN A 18 -25.19 -0.57 -6.90
N GLN A 19 -25.32 -1.72 -7.61
CA GLN A 19 -25.04 -1.88 -9.04
C GLN A 19 -23.55 -1.65 -9.42
N TYR A 20 -22.67 -1.41 -8.47
CA TYR A 20 -21.23 -1.35 -8.62
C TYR A 20 -20.53 -1.68 -7.31
N LEU A 21 -19.25 -1.98 -7.40
CA LEU A 21 -18.39 -2.20 -6.24
C LEU A 21 -17.00 -1.65 -6.53
N ALA A 22 -16.42 -0.98 -5.56
CA ALA A 22 -15.06 -0.48 -5.62
C ALA A 22 -14.18 -1.21 -4.62
N CYS A 23 -12.89 -1.36 -4.94
CA CYS A 23 -11.91 -1.87 -3.99
C CYS A 23 -10.58 -1.14 -4.06
N ILE A 24 -9.82 -1.26 -2.97
CA ILE A 24 -8.42 -0.86 -2.85
C ILE A 24 -7.62 -2.11 -2.52
N SER A 25 -6.60 -2.41 -3.29
CA SER A 25 -5.62 -3.47 -2.99
C SER A 25 -4.34 -2.89 -2.41
N ALA A 26 -3.80 -3.55 -1.42
CA ALA A 26 -2.55 -3.19 -0.76
C ALA A 26 -1.64 -4.41 -0.70
N LYS A 27 -0.56 -4.41 -1.47
CA LYS A 27 0.47 -5.46 -1.46
C LYS A 27 1.71 -4.96 -0.73
N ILE A 28 2.23 -5.79 0.17
CA ILE A 28 3.43 -5.52 0.95
C ILE A 28 4.60 -6.31 0.37
N ASP A 29 5.25 -5.75 -0.65
CA ASP A 29 6.21 -6.45 -1.51
C ASP A 29 7.43 -7.06 -0.80
N HIS A 30 7.80 -6.58 0.39
CA HIS A 30 9.03 -7.04 1.07
C HIS A 30 8.81 -8.18 2.07
N LEU A 31 7.58 -8.59 2.34
CA LEU A 31 7.30 -9.65 3.31
C LEU A 31 7.92 -10.99 2.91
N GLN A 32 7.84 -11.37 1.66
CA GLN A 32 8.45 -12.62 1.16
C GLN A 32 9.98 -12.63 1.34
N ARG A 33 10.64 -11.47 1.11
CA ARG A 33 12.08 -11.34 1.32
C ARG A 33 12.46 -11.58 2.79
N ILE A 34 11.64 -11.08 3.71
CA ILE A 34 11.81 -11.31 5.16
C ILE A 34 11.68 -12.80 5.48
N GLU A 35 10.71 -13.49 4.89
CA GLU A 35 10.54 -14.93 5.08
C GLU A 35 11.78 -15.72 4.63
N TYR A 36 12.33 -15.41 3.46
CA TYR A 36 13.56 -16.04 2.95
C TYR A 36 14.78 -15.80 3.85
N GLN A 37 14.89 -14.62 4.45
CA GLN A 37 16.07 -14.24 5.23
C GLN A 37 15.97 -14.64 6.71
N TYR A 38 14.78 -14.62 7.28
CA TYR A 38 14.57 -14.74 8.74
C TYR A 38 13.57 -15.85 9.13
N GLY A 39 13.00 -16.55 8.17
CA GLY A 39 12.08 -17.66 8.39
C GLY A 39 10.62 -17.25 8.59
N SER A 40 9.75 -18.27 8.46
CA SER A 40 8.29 -18.10 8.48
C SER A 40 7.73 -17.62 9.84
N GLU A 41 8.43 -17.87 10.93
CA GLU A 41 7.96 -17.41 12.25
C GLU A 41 7.96 -15.86 12.33
N LEU A 42 9.06 -15.22 11.89
CA LEU A 42 9.12 -13.78 11.84
C LEU A 42 8.13 -13.22 10.82
N TYR A 43 8.04 -13.84 9.63
CA TYR A 43 7.04 -13.49 8.62
C TYR A 43 5.63 -13.43 9.20
N ASN A 44 5.20 -14.51 9.86
CA ASN A 44 3.87 -14.58 10.47
C ASN A 44 3.65 -13.48 11.53
N ARG A 45 4.65 -13.24 12.38
CA ARG A 45 4.58 -12.19 13.41
C ARG A 45 4.41 -10.80 12.80
N LEU A 46 5.12 -10.49 11.71
CA LEU A 46 4.99 -9.21 11.01
C LEU A 46 3.65 -9.11 10.29
N LEU A 47 3.19 -10.19 9.68
CA LEU A 47 1.86 -10.26 9.04
C LEU A 47 0.74 -10.00 10.04
N TYR A 48 0.84 -10.52 11.27
CA TYR A 48 -0.11 -10.19 12.34
C TYR A 48 -0.11 -8.71 12.69
N LYS A 49 1.07 -8.09 12.83
CA LYS A 49 1.17 -6.65 13.11
C LYS A 49 0.54 -5.80 12.01
N ILE A 50 0.75 -6.15 10.75
CA ILE A 50 0.11 -5.47 9.61
C ILE A 50 -1.41 -5.67 9.64
N THR A 51 -1.86 -6.88 9.95
CA THR A 51 -3.29 -7.18 10.09
C THR A 51 -3.94 -6.35 11.19
N ASP A 52 -3.29 -6.18 12.32
CA ASP A 52 -3.80 -5.35 13.42
C ASP A 52 -3.78 -3.86 13.06
N LEU A 53 -2.77 -3.40 12.34
CA LEU A 53 -2.76 -2.06 11.77
C LEU A 53 -3.97 -1.81 10.85
N LEU A 54 -4.26 -2.75 9.95
CA LEU A 54 -5.42 -2.65 9.04
C LEU A 54 -6.76 -2.67 9.77
N LYS A 55 -6.87 -3.44 10.87
CA LYS A 55 -8.05 -3.41 11.73
C LYS A 55 -8.23 -2.06 12.40
N ASN A 56 -7.14 -1.44 12.86
CA ASN A 56 -7.16 -0.10 13.45
C ASN A 56 -7.55 0.95 12.40
N LEU A 57 -7.00 0.89 11.19
CA LEU A 57 -7.42 1.74 10.07
C LEU A 57 -8.90 1.59 9.76
N LYS A 58 -9.43 0.35 9.79
CA LYS A 58 -10.86 0.10 9.60
C LYS A 58 -11.71 0.85 10.61
N SER A 59 -11.33 0.88 11.87
CA SER A 59 -12.12 1.51 12.94
C SER A 59 -12.09 3.04 12.91
N HIS A 60 -11.06 3.66 12.33
CA HIS A 60 -10.87 5.11 12.34
C HIS A 60 -11.18 5.80 11.00
N ASP A 61 -10.81 5.17 9.88
CA ASP A 61 -10.82 5.80 8.57
C ASP A 61 -11.89 5.23 7.62
N PHE A 62 -12.48 4.08 7.97
CA PHE A 62 -13.43 3.37 7.13
C PHE A 62 -14.78 3.17 7.81
N ARG A 63 -15.80 2.85 7.02
CA ARG A 63 -17.14 2.56 7.53
C ARG A 63 -17.19 1.14 8.10
N SER A 64 -18.12 0.91 9.02
CA SER A 64 -18.35 -0.43 9.59
C SER A 64 -18.73 -1.47 8.53
N GLU A 65 -19.40 -1.02 7.48
CA GLU A 65 -19.87 -1.83 6.35
C GLU A 65 -18.75 -2.17 5.36
N ASP A 66 -17.64 -1.40 5.32
CA ASP A 66 -16.50 -1.68 4.43
C ASP A 66 -15.88 -3.04 4.80
N VAL A 67 -15.52 -3.82 3.78
CA VAL A 67 -15.08 -5.20 3.96
C VAL A 67 -13.57 -5.29 3.73
N PHE A 68 -12.85 -5.75 4.75
CA PHE A 68 -11.41 -5.97 4.71
C PHE A 68 -11.14 -7.47 4.62
N VAL A 69 -10.42 -7.89 3.60
CA VAL A 69 -10.03 -9.28 3.40
C VAL A 69 -8.54 -9.42 3.14
N VAL A 70 -8.02 -10.61 3.39
CA VAL A 70 -6.69 -11.02 2.94
C VAL A 70 -6.84 -11.90 1.70
N ASP A 71 -5.94 -11.76 0.75
CA ASP A 71 -5.90 -12.64 -0.41
C ASP A 71 -5.53 -14.08 0.02
N MET A 72 -6.14 -15.06 -0.65
CA MET A 72 -5.91 -16.47 -0.31
C MET A 72 -4.61 -17.03 -0.89
N VAL A 73 -4.15 -16.46 -1.99
CA VAL A 73 -2.97 -16.94 -2.72
C VAL A 73 -1.74 -16.14 -2.31
N GLU A 74 -1.90 -14.82 -2.25
CA GLU A 74 -0.84 -13.89 -1.85
C GLU A 74 -1.20 -13.31 -0.48
N LEU A 75 -0.81 -13.98 0.60
CA LEU A 75 -1.12 -13.59 1.98
C LEU A 75 -0.54 -12.22 2.38
N ASP A 76 0.37 -11.67 1.60
CA ASP A 76 0.92 -10.32 1.72
C ASP A 76 0.08 -9.24 1.03
N THR A 77 -1.06 -9.65 0.42
CA THR A 77 -1.98 -8.77 -0.28
C THR A 77 -3.31 -8.66 0.48
N PHE A 78 -3.69 -7.43 0.77
CA PHE A 78 -4.94 -7.09 1.44
C PHE A 78 -5.86 -6.35 0.49
N VAL A 79 -7.17 -6.58 0.62
CA VAL A 79 -8.17 -5.90 -0.20
C VAL A 79 -9.24 -5.28 0.69
N ILE A 80 -9.55 -4.04 0.41
CA ILE A 80 -10.58 -3.25 1.08
C ILE A 80 -11.69 -2.98 0.08
N PHE A 81 -12.87 -3.54 0.29
CA PHE A 81 -14.06 -3.26 -0.51
C PHE A 81 -14.86 -2.14 0.14
N LEU A 82 -15.27 -1.17 -0.65
CA LEU A 82 -16.04 -0.02 -0.20
C LEU A 82 -17.53 -0.29 -0.38
N SER A 83 -18.29 -0.27 0.73
CA SER A 83 -19.67 -0.75 0.79
C SER A 83 -20.72 0.22 0.24
N ALA A 84 -20.40 1.52 0.16
CA ALA A 84 -21.36 2.52 -0.30
C ALA A 84 -20.66 3.67 -1.04
N PRO A 85 -21.37 4.34 -1.97
CA PRO A 85 -20.89 5.56 -2.58
C PRO A 85 -20.68 6.63 -1.50
N ARG A 86 -19.54 7.30 -1.55
CA ARG A 86 -19.25 8.39 -0.62
C ARG A 86 -19.87 9.70 -1.08
N GLU A 87 -20.19 9.80 -2.38
CA GLU A 87 -20.91 10.92 -3.01
C GLU A 87 -21.62 10.47 -4.28
N HIS A 88 -22.58 11.27 -4.77
CA HIS A 88 -23.28 11.01 -6.03
C HIS A 88 -22.46 11.53 -7.20
N GLY A 89 -22.19 10.69 -8.20
CA GLY A 89 -21.78 11.07 -9.54
C GLY A 89 -20.31 10.93 -9.89
N THR A 90 -19.77 11.82 -10.71
CA THR A 90 -18.47 11.76 -11.40
C THR A 90 -17.23 11.79 -10.49
N GLN A 91 -17.38 12.10 -9.21
CA GLN A 91 -16.27 12.24 -8.25
C GLN A 91 -15.85 10.91 -7.59
N LEU A 92 -16.55 9.79 -7.88
CA LEU A 92 -16.26 8.51 -7.22
C LEU A 92 -14.81 8.03 -7.47
N LEU A 93 -14.30 8.19 -8.69
CA LEU A 93 -12.94 7.76 -9.04
C LEU A 93 -11.88 8.63 -8.37
N ASP A 94 -12.10 9.95 -8.30
CA ASP A 94 -11.20 10.89 -7.61
C ASP A 94 -11.15 10.60 -6.11
N HIS A 95 -12.30 10.22 -5.54
CA HIS A 95 -12.38 9.79 -4.14
C HIS A 95 -11.63 8.47 -3.89
N LEU A 96 -11.69 7.51 -4.83
CA LEU A 96 -10.94 6.25 -4.70
C LEU A 96 -9.44 6.50 -4.67
N GLU A 97 -8.93 7.40 -5.54
CA GLU A 97 -7.54 7.79 -5.54
C GLU A 97 -7.13 8.42 -4.21
N THR A 98 -7.94 9.36 -3.70
CA THR A 98 -7.68 10.02 -2.41
C THR A 98 -7.66 9.04 -1.25
N ILE A 99 -8.58 8.06 -1.23
CA ILE A 99 -8.62 7.03 -0.17
C ILE A 99 -7.40 6.10 -0.30
N ALA A 100 -7.08 5.68 -1.54
CA ALA A 100 -5.92 4.85 -1.81
C ALA A 100 -4.61 5.53 -1.38
N ASP A 101 -4.46 6.82 -1.63
CA ASP A 101 -3.30 7.59 -1.17
C ASP A 101 -3.21 7.69 0.35
N ARG A 102 -4.33 7.86 1.06
CA ARG A 102 -4.33 7.80 2.55
C ARG A 102 -3.89 6.44 3.05
N VAL A 103 -4.43 5.36 2.48
CA VAL A 103 -4.03 3.99 2.84
C VAL A 103 -2.54 3.81 2.60
N ARG A 104 -2.02 4.30 1.48
CA ARG A 104 -0.60 4.24 1.14
C ARG A 104 0.27 4.94 2.19
N ILE A 105 -0.03 6.20 2.51
CA ILE A 105 0.75 7.00 3.47
C ILE A 105 0.76 6.32 4.84
N ASN A 106 -0.40 5.88 5.34
CA ASN A 106 -0.51 5.20 6.62
C ASN A 106 0.28 3.89 6.65
N LEU A 107 0.20 3.09 5.58
CA LEU A 107 0.94 1.83 5.47
C LEU A 107 2.45 2.07 5.32
N GLU A 108 2.90 3.04 4.54
CA GLU A 108 4.32 3.37 4.39
C GLU A 108 4.95 3.75 5.74
N GLN A 109 4.29 4.61 6.51
CA GLN A 109 4.79 5.03 7.82
C GLN A 109 4.83 3.90 8.85
N ALA A 110 3.79 3.07 8.85
CA ALA A 110 3.67 2.00 9.82
C ALA A 110 4.55 0.79 9.47
N THR A 111 4.63 0.41 8.20
CA THR A 111 5.47 -0.72 7.76
C THR A 111 6.95 -0.46 8.00
N PHE A 112 7.41 0.79 7.85
CA PHE A 112 8.78 1.14 8.21
C PHE A 112 9.08 0.80 9.69
N LYS A 113 8.20 1.19 10.61
CA LYS A 113 8.36 0.89 12.05
C LYS A 113 8.26 -0.61 12.35
N ILE A 114 7.37 -1.31 11.64
CA ILE A 114 7.13 -2.75 11.84
C ILE A 114 8.32 -3.58 11.35
N PHE A 115 8.95 -3.17 10.24
CA PHE A 115 10.03 -3.93 9.61
C PHE A 115 11.41 -3.61 10.16
N TYR A 116 11.59 -2.46 10.81
CA TYR A 116 12.83 -2.16 11.48
C TYR A 116 13.03 -3.08 12.71
N PRO A 117 14.20 -3.69 12.96
CA PRO A 117 15.47 -3.51 12.23
C PRO A 117 15.73 -4.53 11.10
N TYR A 118 14.75 -5.35 10.74
CA TYR A 118 14.94 -6.46 9.78
C TYR A 118 15.18 -5.99 8.36
N LEU A 119 14.52 -4.90 7.97
CA LEU A 119 14.76 -4.19 6.72
C LEU A 119 15.17 -2.77 7.03
N LYS A 120 16.33 -2.37 6.52
CA LYS A 120 16.81 -0.98 6.59
C LYS A 120 16.27 -0.13 5.44
N GLU A 121 15.80 -0.78 4.39
CA GLU A 121 15.20 -0.14 3.23
C GLU A 121 13.76 0.30 3.53
N PHE A 122 13.38 1.42 2.93
CA PHE A 122 12.01 1.91 3.06
C PHE A 122 11.05 0.99 2.29
N CYS A 123 10.19 0.27 3.02
CA CYS A 123 9.17 -0.57 2.41
C CYS A 123 8.05 0.32 1.84
N ARG A 124 7.86 0.25 0.52
CA ARG A 124 6.80 0.97 -0.18
C ARG A 124 5.72 -0.01 -0.61
N PRO A 125 4.57 -0.05 0.09
CA PRO A 125 3.48 -0.92 -0.33
C PRO A 125 2.95 -0.51 -1.72
N SER A 126 2.57 -1.51 -2.51
CA SER A 126 1.94 -1.33 -3.80
C SER A 126 0.44 -1.16 -3.59
N ILE A 127 -0.06 0.05 -3.75
CA ILE A 127 -1.48 0.37 -3.54
C ILE A 127 -2.14 0.68 -4.87
N GLY A 128 -3.22 -0.03 -5.16
CA GLY A 128 -4.06 0.22 -6.31
C GLY A 128 -5.53 0.23 -5.97
N TYR A 129 -6.34 0.72 -6.89
CA TYR A 129 -7.78 0.78 -6.74
C TYR A 129 -8.47 0.46 -8.05
N SER A 130 -9.69 0.00 -7.97
CA SER A 130 -10.52 -0.29 -9.14
C SER A 130 -12.01 -0.24 -8.78
N LEU A 131 -12.83 -0.18 -9.80
CA LEU A 131 -14.28 -0.21 -9.71
C LEU A 131 -14.83 -1.16 -10.76
N VAL A 132 -15.83 -1.95 -10.40
CA VAL A 132 -16.60 -2.79 -11.32
C VAL A 132 -18.07 -2.40 -11.28
N ILE A 133 -18.69 -2.35 -12.45
CA ILE A 133 -20.13 -2.15 -12.60
C ILE A 133 -20.77 -3.53 -12.76
N LYS A 134 -21.90 -3.75 -12.09
CA LYS A 134 -22.64 -5.00 -12.21
C LYS A 134 -23.07 -5.23 -13.65
N ASN A 135 -22.74 -6.40 -14.19
CA ASN A 135 -23.18 -6.86 -15.49
C ASN A 135 -24.03 -8.12 -15.29
N PRO A 136 -25.33 -8.10 -15.62
CA PRO A 136 -26.21 -9.26 -15.43
C PRO A 136 -25.80 -10.49 -16.24
N MET A 137 -24.99 -10.32 -17.30
CA MET A 137 -24.47 -11.40 -18.14
C MET A 137 -23.23 -12.09 -17.55
N ILE A 138 -22.63 -11.53 -16.51
CA ILE A 138 -21.39 -12.05 -15.91
C ILE A 138 -21.67 -12.50 -14.47
N ASN A 139 -21.13 -13.67 -14.12
CA ASN A 139 -21.23 -14.17 -12.75
C ASN A 139 -20.53 -13.21 -11.78
N ASN A 140 -21.19 -12.91 -10.65
CA ASN A 140 -20.70 -11.96 -9.64
C ASN A 140 -19.30 -12.32 -9.12
N LEU A 141 -19.01 -13.60 -8.91
CA LEU A 141 -17.67 -14.03 -8.49
C LEU A 141 -16.58 -13.65 -9.51
N ARG A 142 -16.88 -13.79 -10.82
CA ARG A 142 -15.93 -13.35 -11.86
C ARG A 142 -15.71 -11.85 -11.85
N LEU A 143 -16.77 -11.06 -11.62
CA LEU A 143 -16.66 -9.60 -11.45
C LEU A 143 -15.79 -9.24 -10.24
N LEU A 144 -15.94 -9.92 -9.12
CA LEU A 144 -15.10 -9.70 -7.93
C LEU A 144 -13.63 -10.04 -8.18
N ILE A 145 -13.36 -11.17 -8.84
CA ILE A 145 -11.99 -11.56 -9.22
C ILE A 145 -11.38 -10.55 -10.17
N GLN A 146 -12.15 -10.09 -11.17
CA GLN A 146 -11.69 -9.04 -12.10
C GLN A 146 -11.39 -7.75 -11.35
N LEU A 147 -12.27 -7.30 -10.48
CA LEU A 147 -12.10 -6.11 -9.66
C LEU A 147 -10.79 -6.12 -8.87
N ILE A 148 -10.47 -7.24 -8.22
CA ILE A 148 -9.22 -7.41 -7.47
C ILE A 148 -8.01 -7.40 -8.40
N ARG A 149 -8.08 -8.11 -9.51
CA ARG A 149 -7.00 -8.15 -10.50
C ARG A 149 -6.70 -6.76 -11.04
N ASP A 150 -7.73 -6.02 -11.45
CA ASP A 150 -7.58 -4.68 -12.01
C ASP A 150 -7.02 -3.70 -10.98
N SER A 151 -7.43 -3.81 -9.71
CA SER A 151 -6.85 -3.00 -8.62
C SER A 151 -5.36 -3.30 -8.39
N ARG A 152 -4.94 -4.57 -8.50
CA ARG A 152 -3.51 -4.94 -8.37
C ARG A 152 -2.69 -4.41 -9.54
N GLU A 153 -3.18 -4.53 -10.76
CA GLU A 153 -2.49 -3.99 -11.93
C GLU A 153 -2.36 -2.46 -11.83
N MET A 154 -3.40 -1.77 -11.37
CA MET A 154 -3.32 -0.34 -11.06
C MET A 154 -2.23 -0.06 -10.01
N GLY A 155 -2.14 -0.86 -8.95
CA GLY A 155 -1.12 -0.72 -7.91
C GLY A 155 0.30 -0.84 -8.46
N LYS A 156 0.57 -1.84 -9.31
CA LYS A 156 1.85 -2.02 -10.00
C LYS A 156 2.16 -0.80 -10.87
N TYR A 157 1.20 -0.37 -11.68
CA TYR A 157 1.36 0.81 -12.54
C TYR A 157 1.70 2.07 -11.74
N LEU A 158 0.95 2.36 -10.67
CA LEU A 158 1.19 3.52 -9.82
C LEU A 158 2.55 3.47 -9.11
N SER A 159 2.98 2.29 -8.68
CA SER A 159 4.30 2.08 -8.09
C SER A 159 5.43 2.36 -9.09
N HIS A 160 5.33 1.84 -10.30
CA HIS A 160 6.29 2.11 -11.38
C HIS A 160 6.30 3.58 -11.77
N LYS A 161 5.12 4.21 -11.91
CA LYS A 161 5.00 5.65 -12.21
C LYS A 161 5.73 6.50 -11.17
N ARG A 162 5.52 6.21 -9.87
CA ARG A 162 6.21 6.93 -8.78
C ARG A 162 7.73 6.75 -8.82
N ALA A 163 8.20 5.52 -9.04
CA ALA A 163 9.63 5.24 -9.15
C ALA A 163 10.25 5.99 -10.34
N PHE A 164 9.56 6.01 -11.47
CA PHE A 164 10.02 6.74 -12.66
C PHE A 164 10.04 8.26 -12.42
N THR A 165 8.99 8.81 -11.80
CA THR A 165 8.92 10.23 -11.46
C THR A 165 10.04 10.63 -10.49
N ALA A 166 10.32 9.81 -9.47
CA ALA A 166 11.41 10.06 -8.53
C ALA A 166 12.79 10.06 -9.24
N LYS A 167 13.01 9.11 -10.16
CA LYS A 167 14.22 9.07 -10.99
C LYS A 167 14.36 10.33 -11.85
N TYR A 168 13.27 10.75 -12.50
CA TYR A 168 13.26 11.97 -13.31
C TYR A 168 13.57 13.21 -12.47
N HIS A 169 12.99 13.35 -11.29
CA HIS A 169 13.29 14.46 -10.38
C HIS A 169 14.76 14.47 -9.96
N LEU A 170 15.34 13.31 -9.64
CA LEU A 170 16.76 13.22 -9.31
C LEU A 170 17.63 13.66 -10.50
N GLN A 171 17.32 13.18 -11.70
CA GLN A 171 18.05 13.60 -12.91
C GLN A 171 17.94 15.11 -13.15
N LYS A 172 16.77 15.70 -12.95
CA LYS A 172 16.55 17.14 -13.06
C LYS A 172 17.42 17.93 -12.07
N ILE A 173 17.45 17.51 -10.80
CA ILE A 173 18.29 18.13 -9.75
C ILE A 173 19.77 18.11 -10.16
N ILE A 174 20.25 16.98 -10.73
CA ILE A 174 21.64 16.83 -11.17
C ILE A 174 21.92 17.74 -12.37
N ILE A 175 21.06 17.74 -13.40
CA ILE A 175 21.25 18.53 -14.62
C ILE A 175 21.19 20.05 -14.32
N GLU A 176 20.29 20.47 -13.45
CA GLU A 176 20.12 21.86 -13.05
C GLU A 176 21.16 22.30 -12.00
N ASN A 177 22.07 21.42 -11.65
CA ASN A 177 23.15 21.70 -10.68
C ASN A 177 22.64 22.22 -9.32
N GLN A 178 21.45 21.69 -8.89
CA GLN A 178 20.81 22.08 -7.63
C GLN A 178 21.35 21.31 -6.42
N ILE A 179 22.55 20.74 -6.54
CA ILE A 179 23.24 19.98 -5.50
C ILE A 179 24.23 20.90 -4.81
N LYS A 180 24.18 20.97 -3.48
CA LYS A 180 25.21 21.64 -2.67
C LYS A 180 25.93 20.60 -1.84
N THR A 181 27.24 20.52 -2.02
CA THR A 181 28.08 19.72 -1.11
C THR A 181 28.16 20.45 0.23
N VAL A 182 27.84 19.74 1.30
CA VAL A 182 28.07 20.22 2.67
C VAL A 182 29.21 19.41 3.29
N PHE A 183 29.97 20.06 4.16
CA PHE A 183 31.11 19.44 4.80
C PHE A 183 30.86 19.28 6.30
N GLN A 184 31.02 18.07 6.81
CA GLN A 184 30.96 17.80 8.24
C GLN A 184 32.41 17.70 8.78
N PRO A 185 32.79 18.48 9.81
CA PRO A 185 34.13 18.40 10.37
C PRO A 185 34.33 17.08 11.10
N ILE A 186 35.49 16.48 10.89
CA ILE A 186 36.01 15.34 11.67
C ILE A 186 36.94 15.90 12.72
N VAL A 187 36.63 15.66 13.99
CA VAL A 187 37.36 16.24 15.13
C VAL A 187 38.12 15.14 15.87
N ASP A 188 39.37 15.41 16.21
CA ASP A 188 40.13 14.56 17.17
C ASP A 188 39.50 14.69 18.57
N MET A 189 39.11 13.55 19.15
CA MET A 189 38.44 13.52 20.45
C MET A 189 39.34 13.91 21.63
N ASN A 190 40.68 13.89 21.47
CA ASN A 190 41.63 14.24 22.50
C ASN A 190 42.00 15.74 22.48
N THR A 191 42.21 16.28 21.27
CA THR A 191 42.65 17.66 21.08
C THR A 191 41.52 18.62 20.74
N LEU A 192 40.35 18.09 20.34
CA LEU A 192 39.19 18.81 19.81
C LEU A 192 39.50 19.63 18.55
N GLU A 193 40.61 19.32 17.89
CA GLU A 193 40.99 19.97 16.64
C GLU A 193 40.32 19.30 15.44
N ILE A 194 40.04 20.08 14.42
CA ILE A 194 39.48 19.55 13.15
C ILE A 194 40.63 18.92 12.36
N ILE A 195 40.58 17.62 12.17
CA ILE A 195 41.58 16.84 11.43
C ILE A 195 41.20 16.58 9.97
N GLY A 196 39.94 16.88 9.61
CA GLY A 196 39.43 16.70 8.24
C GLY A 196 37.99 17.10 8.10
N HIS A 197 37.45 16.90 6.90
CA HIS A 197 36.05 17.12 6.60
C HIS A 197 35.51 15.95 5.79
N GLU A 198 34.32 15.47 6.10
CA GLU A 198 33.54 14.55 5.28
C GLU A 198 32.61 15.36 4.38
N ALA A 199 32.60 15.04 3.08
CA ALA A 199 31.67 15.62 2.13
C ALA A 199 30.36 14.83 2.12
N LEU A 200 29.23 15.49 2.33
CA LEU A 200 27.90 14.94 2.34
C LEU A 200 27.08 15.46 1.14
#